data_7ae7a67c62657357c96a0819587f091a
#
_entry.id   7ae7a67c62657357c96a0819587f091a
#
_cell.length_a   1.000
_cell.length_b   1.000
_cell.length_c   1.000
_cell.angle_alpha   90.00
_cell.angle_beta   90.00
_cell.angle_gamma   90.00
#
_symmetry.space_group_name_H-M   'P 1'
#
loop_
_entity.id
_entity.type
_entity.pdbx_description
1 polymer ?
#
loop_
_entity_poly.entity_id
_entity_poly.type
_entity_poly.pdbx_seq_one_letter_code
_entity_poly.pdbx_strand_id
1 'polypeptide(L)'
;MAVIPMKALLESGVHFGHRTNKWDPRMKPYIFTERNGIHIIDLNKTLDCLQEAAAAMKQIARSGKKILFVGTKKQAKDIVSECARRVNMPYVTERWLGGMLTNFNTVRKSVKKMQSIEKMLGDGSFDNITKKERLTLSRDKEKMEKVLGGIAQLGRVPAALFIVDIGHEHIALAEAKRLGIVTFGLVDTNCDPNKVEFAVPANDDATKSIAILTNYVTAAIAEGLAERQAAKEEETDESVDDDKEKSAARLEAEAHAEAGGGRGGGRGRGAGGQRRRIPSGGGGGQRGGTGPGGGRR
;
A
#
# COMPACT_ATOMS: atom_id res chain seq x y z
N MET A 1 -3.06 20.98 5.93
CA MET A 1 -2.90 20.96 4.45
C MET A 1 -2.77 22.37 3.91
N ALA A 2 -1.78 22.64 3.06
CA ALA A 2 -1.66 23.93 2.37
C ALA A 2 -2.78 24.05 1.32
N VAL A 3 -3.50 25.14 1.30
CA VAL A 3 -4.55 25.41 0.30
C VAL A 3 -3.87 25.81 -1.01
N ILE A 4 -4.23 25.15 -2.12
CA ILE A 4 -3.73 25.56 -3.44
C ILE A 4 -4.42 26.87 -3.83
N PRO A 5 -3.69 27.95 -4.15
CA PRO A 5 -4.29 29.18 -4.60
C PRO A 5 -4.96 28.97 -5.97
N MET A 6 -6.17 29.50 -6.16
CA MET A 6 -6.91 29.42 -7.42
C MET A 6 -6.10 29.89 -8.63
N LYS A 7 -5.25 30.90 -8.44
CA LYS A 7 -4.36 31.43 -9.46
C LYS A 7 -3.38 30.36 -10.00
N ALA A 8 -2.84 29.53 -9.11
CA ALA A 8 -1.92 28.46 -9.50
C ALA A 8 -2.61 27.37 -10.34
N LEU A 9 -3.88 27.06 -10.04
CA LEU A 9 -4.69 26.13 -10.84
C LEU A 9 -4.97 26.70 -12.24
N LEU A 10 -5.28 27.99 -12.33
CA LEU A 10 -5.47 28.68 -13.62
C LEU A 10 -4.21 28.68 -14.46
N GLU A 11 -3.06 29.03 -13.89
CA GLU A 11 -1.75 29.07 -14.57
C GLU A 11 -1.29 27.68 -15.00
N SER A 12 -1.67 26.64 -14.26
CA SER A 12 -1.38 25.24 -14.61
C SER A 12 -2.32 24.67 -15.66
N GLY A 13 -3.37 25.39 -16.05
CA GLY A 13 -4.34 24.95 -17.06
C GLY A 13 -5.26 23.83 -16.62
N VAL A 14 -5.53 23.69 -15.34
CA VAL A 14 -6.43 22.66 -14.76
C VAL A 14 -7.86 22.80 -15.27
N HIS A 15 -8.29 24.02 -15.59
CA HIS A 15 -9.63 24.36 -16.03
C HIS A 15 -9.95 23.98 -17.49
N PHE A 16 -8.96 23.61 -18.29
CA PHE A 16 -9.20 23.20 -19.69
C PHE A 16 -9.67 21.75 -19.75
N GLY A 17 -10.86 21.54 -20.28
CA GLY A 17 -11.35 20.22 -20.61
C GLY A 17 -11.15 19.87 -22.08
N HIS A 18 -11.82 18.84 -22.53
CA HIS A 18 -11.81 18.39 -23.92
C HIS A 18 -12.80 19.17 -24.79
N ARG A 19 -12.72 18.89 -26.10
CA ARG A 19 -13.63 19.48 -27.11
C ARG A 19 -15.08 19.06 -26.83
N THR A 20 -16.01 19.97 -27.11
CA THR A 20 -17.45 19.79 -26.90
C THR A 20 -18.06 18.58 -27.59
N ASN A 21 -17.46 18.10 -28.68
CA ASN A 21 -17.93 16.91 -29.40
C ASN A 21 -17.51 15.58 -28.75
N LYS A 22 -16.65 15.60 -27.74
CA LYS A 22 -16.12 14.38 -27.06
C LYS A 22 -16.49 14.32 -25.57
N TRP A 23 -17.38 15.17 -25.09
CA TRP A 23 -17.69 15.26 -23.69
C TRP A 23 -18.69 14.16 -23.24
N ASP A 24 -18.66 13.81 -21.96
CA ASP A 24 -19.66 12.98 -21.30
C ASP A 24 -20.73 13.87 -20.66
N PRO A 25 -22.04 13.68 -20.96
CA PRO A 25 -23.13 14.48 -20.36
C PRO A 25 -23.15 14.47 -18.82
N ARG A 26 -22.62 13.44 -18.18
CA ARG A 26 -22.53 13.32 -16.73
C ARG A 26 -21.56 14.31 -16.10
N MET A 27 -20.63 14.86 -16.90
CA MET A 27 -19.73 15.93 -16.48
C MET A 27 -20.37 17.31 -16.45
N LYS A 28 -21.61 17.46 -16.94
CA LYS A 28 -22.33 18.73 -16.95
C LYS A 28 -22.31 19.50 -15.62
N PRO A 29 -22.45 18.88 -14.43
CA PRO A 29 -22.37 19.57 -13.15
C PRO A 29 -21.03 20.24 -12.88
N TYR A 30 -19.93 19.76 -13.48
CA TYR A 30 -18.55 20.23 -13.26
C TYR A 30 -18.06 21.20 -14.33
N ILE A 31 -18.85 21.42 -15.38
CA ILE A 31 -18.52 22.34 -16.47
C ILE A 31 -19.05 23.73 -16.12
N PHE A 32 -18.18 24.74 -16.15
CA PHE A 32 -18.53 26.13 -15.91
C PHE A 32 -19.10 26.79 -17.16
N THR A 33 -18.41 26.66 -18.31
CA THR A 33 -18.80 27.26 -19.59
C THR A 33 -18.12 26.56 -20.75
N GLU A 34 -18.50 26.97 -21.95
CA GLU A 34 -17.84 26.57 -23.20
C GLU A 34 -17.17 27.80 -23.83
N ARG A 35 -15.95 27.63 -24.29
CA ARG A 35 -15.20 28.68 -25.01
C ARG A 35 -14.39 28.07 -26.14
N ASN A 36 -14.56 28.60 -27.34
CA ASN A 36 -13.84 28.14 -28.55
C ASN A 36 -13.99 26.63 -28.82
N GLY A 37 -15.16 26.04 -28.54
CA GLY A 37 -15.41 24.62 -28.73
C GLY A 37 -14.72 23.71 -27.74
N ILE A 38 -14.28 24.24 -26.58
CA ILE A 38 -13.65 23.53 -25.49
C ILE A 38 -14.44 23.80 -24.21
N HIS A 39 -14.70 22.77 -23.43
CA HIS A 39 -15.33 22.92 -22.11
C HIS A 39 -14.33 23.49 -21.10
N ILE A 40 -14.82 24.38 -20.26
CA ILE A 40 -14.06 24.95 -19.14
C ILE A 40 -14.61 24.34 -17.84
N ILE A 41 -13.74 23.71 -17.08
CA ILE A 41 -14.07 23.07 -15.80
C ILE A 41 -14.18 24.12 -14.69
N ASP A 42 -15.13 23.95 -13.79
CA ASP A 42 -15.30 24.81 -12.62
C ASP A 42 -14.25 24.48 -11.55
N LEU A 43 -13.28 25.39 -11.39
CA LEU A 43 -12.17 25.21 -10.44
C LEU A 43 -12.60 25.22 -8.98
N ASN A 44 -13.74 25.83 -8.62
CA ASN A 44 -14.25 25.75 -7.25
C ASN A 44 -14.60 24.31 -6.90
N LYS A 45 -15.35 23.66 -7.78
CA LYS A 45 -15.69 22.23 -7.63
C LYS A 45 -14.46 21.32 -7.68
N THR A 46 -13.48 21.68 -8.50
CA THR A 46 -12.20 20.95 -8.50
C THR A 46 -11.52 21.04 -7.15
N LEU A 47 -11.49 22.22 -6.51
CA LEU A 47 -10.90 22.41 -5.19
C LEU A 47 -11.63 21.62 -4.11
N ASP A 48 -12.96 21.70 -4.09
CA ASP A 48 -13.79 21.00 -3.10
C ASP A 48 -13.58 19.49 -3.19
N CYS A 49 -13.70 18.91 -4.40
CA CYS A 49 -13.48 17.49 -4.65
C CYS A 49 -12.04 17.06 -4.34
N LEU A 50 -11.04 17.91 -4.67
CA LEU A 50 -9.64 17.63 -4.39
C LEU A 50 -9.34 17.59 -2.89
N GLN A 51 -9.93 18.51 -2.12
CA GLN A 51 -9.77 18.54 -0.65
C GLN A 51 -10.42 17.32 0.00
N GLU A 52 -11.61 16.94 -0.45
CA GLU A 52 -12.29 15.72 0.01
C GLU A 52 -11.47 14.47 -0.30
N ALA A 53 -11.00 14.33 -1.54
CA ALA A 53 -10.15 13.22 -1.96
C ALA A 53 -8.83 13.16 -1.15
N ALA A 54 -8.18 14.30 -0.95
CA ALA A 54 -6.94 14.39 -0.19
C ALA A 54 -7.14 14.04 1.30
N ALA A 55 -8.25 14.48 1.91
CA ALA A 55 -8.59 14.13 3.29
C ALA A 55 -8.81 12.61 3.44
N ALA A 56 -9.54 11.99 2.51
CA ALA A 56 -9.75 10.54 2.50
C ALA A 56 -8.42 9.77 2.31
N MET A 57 -7.55 10.20 1.39
CA MET A 57 -6.24 9.58 1.18
C MET A 57 -5.31 9.74 2.39
N LYS A 58 -5.34 10.87 3.08
CA LYS A 58 -4.63 11.10 4.33
C LYS A 58 -5.04 10.09 5.40
N GLN A 59 -6.34 9.82 5.56
CA GLN A 59 -6.85 8.83 6.51
C GLN A 59 -6.41 7.40 6.17
N ILE A 60 -6.43 7.05 4.87
CA ILE A 60 -5.93 5.75 4.40
C ILE A 60 -4.43 5.60 4.71
N ALA A 61 -3.63 6.63 4.47
CA ALA A 61 -2.20 6.64 4.76
C ALA A 61 -1.92 6.54 6.26
N ARG A 62 -2.65 7.28 7.10
CA ARG A 62 -2.59 7.22 8.56
C ARG A 62 -2.88 5.81 9.08
N SER A 63 -3.83 5.09 8.49
CA SER A 63 -4.10 3.68 8.83
C SER A 63 -2.99 2.71 8.37
N GLY A 64 -1.96 3.19 7.69
CA GLY A 64 -0.82 2.42 7.18
C GLY A 64 -1.10 1.55 5.98
N LYS A 65 -2.23 1.75 5.34
CA LYS A 65 -2.58 1.07 4.11
C LYS A 65 -1.88 1.71 2.92
N LYS A 66 -1.62 0.93 1.88
CA LYS A 66 -0.96 1.43 0.65
C LYS A 66 -1.98 1.93 -0.35
N ILE A 67 -1.64 3.03 -1.01
CA ILE A 67 -2.37 3.63 -2.12
C ILE A 67 -1.55 3.37 -3.38
N LEU A 68 -2.15 2.78 -4.42
CA LEU A 68 -1.48 2.52 -5.69
C LEU A 68 -1.74 3.67 -6.66
N PHE A 69 -0.67 4.29 -7.12
CA PHE A 69 -0.72 5.33 -8.13
C PHE A 69 -0.71 4.72 -9.53
N VAL A 70 -1.63 5.15 -10.38
CA VAL A 70 -1.78 4.63 -11.75
C VAL A 70 -1.82 5.80 -12.73
N GLY A 71 -0.91 5.79 -13.70
CA GLY A 71 -0.85 6.81 -14.75
C GLY A 71 0.07 6.39 -15.87
N THR A 72 -0.48 5.72 -16.90
CA THR A 72 0.31 5.25 -18.04
C THR A 72 0.40 6.26 -19.17
N LYS A 73 -0.34 7.38 -19.07
CA LYS A 73 -0.31 8.50 -20.02
C LYS A 73 1.08 9.14 -20.05
N LYS A 74 1.63 9.42 -21.22
CA LYS A 74 2.99 9.97 -21.37
C LYS A 74 3.25 11.20 -20.50
N GLN A 75 2.26 12.08 -20.38
CA GLN A 75 2.33 13.32 -19.61
C GLN A 75 2.35 13.08 -18.09
N ALA A 76 1.84 11.93 -17.63
CA ALA A 76 1.69 11.59 -16.22
C ALA A 76 2.82 10.72 -15.66
N LYS A 77 3.49 9.91 -16.50
CA LYS A 77 4.45 8.89 -16.09
C LYS A 77 5.49 9.35 -15.09
N ASP A 78 6.24 10.39 -15.47
CA ASP A 78 7.38 10.88 -14.67
C ASP A 78 6.87 11.50 -13.36
N ILE A 79 5.81 12.31 -13.46
CA ILE A 79 5.20 12.97 -12.30
C ILE A 79 4.67 11.96 -11.29
N VAL A 80 3.90 10.98 -11.75
CA VAL A 80 3.31 9.94 -10.90
C VAL A 80 4.39 9.08 -10.24
N SER A 81 5.43 8.68 -10.99
CA SER A 81 6.52 7.87 -10.45
C SER A 81 7.32 8.62 -9.38
N GLU A 82 7.63 9.90 -9.61
CA GLU A 82 8.35 10.74 -8.66
C GLU A 82 7.52 10.99 -7.39
N CYS A 83 6.26 11.37 -7.53
CA CYS A 83 5.36 11.62 -6.43
C CYS A 83 5.16 10.36 -5.55
N ALA A 84 4.93 9.22 -6.18
CA ALA A 84 4.75 7.95 -5.46
C ALA A 84 6.02 7.52 -4.70
N ARG A 85 7.20 7.70 -5.29
CA ARG A 85 8.49 7.40 -4.63
C ARG A 85 8.71 8.27 -3.41
N ARG A 86 8.39 9.57 -3.45
CA ARG A 86 8.52 10.49 -2.30
C ARG A 86 7.79 10.01 -1.05
N VAL A 87 6.64 9.37 -1.22
CA VAL A 87 5.81 8.85 -0.12
C VAL A 87 5.91 7.33 0.05
N ASN A 88 6.85 6.68 -0.63
CA ASN A 88 7.04 5.24 -0.59
C ASN A 88 5.75 4.44 -0.86
N MET A 89 4.98 4.90 -1.85
CA MET A 89 3.77 4.24 -2.33
C MET A 89 4.03 3.49 -3.64
N PRO A 90 3.32 2.39 -3.91
CA PRO A 90 3.45 1.66 -5.16
C PRO A 90 2.87 2.46 -6.33
N TYR A 91 3.40 2.24 -7.52
CA TYR A 91 2.94 2.93 -8.74
C TYR A 91 3.03 2.06 -9.99
N VAL A 92 2.22 2.38 -10.99
CA VAL A 92 2.22 1.78 -12.33
C VAL A 92 2.19 2.92 -13.35
N THR A 93 3.25 3.04 -14.15
CA THR A 93 3.42 4.16 -15.11
C THR A 93 3.66 3.70 -16.54
N GLU A 94 4.05 2.44 -16.79
CA GLU A 94 4.32 1.99 -18.15
C GLU A 94 3.10 1.35 -18.81
N ARG A 95 2.59 0.28 -18.24
CA ARG A 95 1.45 -0.45 -18.78
C ARG A 95 0.74 -1.17 -17.66
N TRP A 96 -0.58 -1.01 -17.59
CA TRP A 96 -1.40 -1.83 -16.73
C TRP A 96 -1.52 -3.24 -17.31
N LEU A 97 -1.10 -4.25 -16.58
CA LEU A 97 -1.30 -5.65 -16.97
C LEU A 97 -2.69 -6.11 -16.50
N GLY A 98 -3.48 -6.66 -17.40
CA GLY A 98 -4.78 -7.23 -17.02
C GLY A 98 -4.61 -8.29 -15.93
N GLY A 99 -5.42 -8.22 -14.88
CA GLY A 99 -5.32 -9.10 -13.72
C GLY A 99 -4.32 -8.62 -12.64
N MET A 100 -3.82 -7.40 -12.73
CA MET A 100 -2.83 -6.88 -11.77
C MET A 100 -3.36 -6.86 -10.33
N LEU A 101 -4.64 -6.62 -10.14
CA LEU A 101 -5.32 -6.69 -8.85
C LEU A 101 -6.11 -7.98 -8.69
N THR A 102 -6.90 -8.36 -9.68
CA THR A 102 -7.78 -9.53 -9.61
C THR A 102 -7.03 -10.86 -9.62
N ASN A 103 -5.85 -10.91 -10.26
CA ASN A 103 -4.95 -12.07 -10.26
C ASN A 103 -3.60 -11.72 -9.60
N PHE A 104 -3.66 -11.04 -8.47
CA PHE A 104 -2.48 -10.53 -7.76
C PHE A 104 -1.45 -11.61 -7.43
N ASN A 105 -1.90 -12.83 -7.11
CA ASN A 105 -1.01 -13.96 -6.81
C ASN A 105 -0.06 -14.31 -7.97
N THR A 106 -0.56 -14.27 -9.21
CA THR A 106 0.27 -14.52 -10.41
C THR A 106 1.24 -13.38 -10.67
N VAL A 107 0.79 -12.14 -10.52
CA VAL A 107 1.65 -10.95 -10.64
C VAL A 107 2.77 -11.00 -9.60
N ARG A 108 2.45 -11.37 -8.36
CA ARG A 108 3.45 -11.53 -7.28
C ARG A 108 4.48 -12.63 -7.58
N LYS A 109 4.09 -13.71 -8.26
CA LYS A 109 5.07 -14.72 -8.73
C LYS A 109 6.04 -14.12 -9.76
N SER A 110 5.55 -13.28 -10.67
CA SER A 110 6.39 -12.59 -11.65
C SER A 110 7.35 -11.58 -10.99
N VAL A 111 6.88 -10.84 -9.97
CA VAL A 111 7.72 -9.95 -9.15
C VAL A 111 8.81 -10.74 -8.43
N LYS A 112 8.47 -11.88 -7.80
CA LYS A 112 9.46 -12.75 -7.15
C LYS A 112 10.49 -13.30 -8.14
N LYS A 113 10.07 -13.68 -9.35
CA LYS A 113 10.99 -14.10 -10.42
C LYS A 113 11.97 -12.99 -10.79
N MET A 114 11.48 -11.75 -10.94
CA MET A 114 12.33 -10.58 -11.20
C MET A 114 13.37 -10.39 -10.08
N GLN A 115 12.95 -10.43 -8.82
CA GLN A 115 13.84 -10.30 -7.66
C GLN A 115 14.84 -11.47 -7.56
N SER A 116 14.44 -12.69 -7.94
CA SER A 116 15.34 -13.84 -8.00
C SER A 116 16.43 -13.66 -9.05
N ILE A 117 16.08 -13.17 -10.25
CA ILE A 117 17.05 -12.85 -11.30
C ILE A 117 18.01 -11.75 -10.82
N GLU A 118 17.50 -10.73 -10.13
CA GLU A 118 18.30 -9.65 -9.57
C GLU A 118 19.33 -10.14 -8.57
N LYS A 119 18.92 -11.01 -7.65
CA LYS A 119 19.83 -11.65 -6.68
C LYS A 119 20.91 -12.49 -7.39
N MET A 120 20.49 -13.33 -8.34
CA MET A 120 21.43 -14.13 -9.13
C MET A 120 22.46 -13.26 -9.87
N LEU A 121 22.03 -12.10 -10.40
CA LEU A 121 22.93 -11.13 -11.05
C LEU A 121 23.92 -10.48 -10.08
N GLY A 122 23.53 -10.31 -8.80
CA GLY A 122 24.37 -9.70 -7.75
C GLY A 122 25.34 -10.66 -7.08
N ASP A 123 24.95 -11.90 -6.88
CA ASP A 123 25.70 -12.89 -6.07
C ASP A 123 26.81 -13.63 -6.84
N GLY A 124 27.10 -13.26 -8.09
CA GLY A 124 28.13 -13.93 -8.91
C GLY A 124 27.81 -15.40 -9.27
N SER A 125 26.61 -15.89 -8.97
CA SER A 125 26.17 -17.27 -9.26
C SER A 125 26.09 -17.58 -10.77
N PHE A 126 26.52 -16.63 -11.61
CA PHE A 126 26.51 -16.74 -13.07
C PHE A 126 27.78 -17.38 -13.67
N ASP A 127 28.75 -17.78 -12.87
CA ASP A 127 29.99 -18.38 -13.40
C ASP A 127 29.74 -19.69 -14.19
N ASN A 128 28.58 -20.33 -13.92
CA ASN A 128 28.17 -21.57 -14.62
C ASN A 128 27.17 -21.32 -15.78
N ILE A 129 26.83 -20.06 -16.11
CA ILE A 129 25.82 -19.76 -17.14
C ILE A 129 26.50 -19.13 -18.36
N THR A 130 26.04 -19.52 -19.56
CA THR A 130 26.59 -18.98 -20.81
C THR A 130 26.36 -17.49 -20.97
N LYS A 131 27.25 -16.76 -21.64
CA LYS A 131 27.09 -15.31 -21.91
C LYS A 131 25.75 -14.98 -22.57
N LYS A 132 25.24 -15.85 -23.44
CA LYS A 132 23.96 -15.68 -24.13
C LYS A 132 22.78 -15.73 -23.16
N GLU A 133 22.78 -16.70 -22.25
CA GLU A 133 21.72 -16.82 -21.23
C GLU A 133 21.73 -15.66 -20.26
N ARG A 134 22.91 -15.23 -19.80
CA ARG A 134 23.07 -14.05 -18.95
C ARG A 134 22.48 -12.80 -19.60
N LEU A 135 22.77 -12.57 -20.89
CA LEU A 135 22.22 -11.43 -21.62
C LEU A 135 20.70 -11.53 -21.77
N THR A 136 20.17 -12.73 -21.99
CA THR A 136 18.70 -12.96 -22.09
C THR A 136 18.03 -12.68 -20.76
N LEU A 137 18.57 -13.18 -19.65
CA LEU A 137 18.04 -12.92 -18.29
C LEU A 137 18.10 -11.43 -17.92
N SER A 138 19.19 -10.74 -18.26
CA SER A 138 19.30 -9.29 -18.03
C SER A 138 18.23 -8.52 -18.79
N ARG A 139 18.00 -8.82 -20.07
CA ARG A 139 16.94 -8.20 -20.87
C ARG A 139 15.54 -8.51 -20.35
N ASP A 140 15.31 -9.71 -19.88
CA ASP A 140 14.02 -10.09 -19.29
C ASP A 140 13.80 -9.40 -17.93
N LYS A 141 14.85 -9.24 -17.10
CA LYS A 141 14.79 -8.41 -15.89
C LYS A 141 14.41 -6.98 -16.23
N GLU A 142 15.12 -6.34 -17.17
CA GLU A 142 14.84 -4.95 -17.57
C GLU A 142 13.38 -4.76 -18.04
N LYS A 143 12.84 -5.70 -18.83
CA LYS A 143 11.44 -5.65 -19.28
C LYS A 143 10.47 -5.77 -18.12
N MET A 144 10.72 -6.70 -17.18
CA MET A 144 9.89 -6.88 -16.00
C MET A 144 9.99 -5.68 -15.06
N GLU A 145 11.17 -5.12 -14.87
CA GLU A 145 11.41 -3.98 -13.99
C GLU A 145 10.69 -2.72 -14.46
N LYS A 146 10.66 -2.45 -15.78
CA LYS A 146 9.88 -1.34 -16.34
C LYS A 146 8.39 -1.43 -16.00
N VAL A 147 7.81 -2.63 -16.04
CA VAL A 147 6.35 -2.82 -15.85
C VAL A 147 5.98 -3.10 -14.41
N LEU A 148 6.79 -3.85 -13.68
CA LEU A 148 6.50 -4.33 -12.32
C LEU A 148 7.34 -3.67 -11.23
N GLY A 149 8.35 -2.90 -11.59
CA GLY A 149 9.28 -2.27 -10.63
C GLY A 149 8.56 -1.42 -9.60
N GLY A 150 7.58 -0.62 -10.01
CA GLY A 150 6.82 0.23 -9.09
C GLY A 150 5.92 -0.52 -8.09
N ILE A 151 5.64 -1.80 -8.33
CA ILE A 151 4.86 -2.65 -7.42
C ILE A 151 5.70 -3.74 -6.73
N ALA A 152 7.02 -3.71 -6.89
CA ALA A 152 7.92 -4.74 -6.35
C ALA A 152 7.79 -4.92 -4.83
N GLN A 153 7.52 -3.84 -4.10
CA GLN A 153 7.34 -3.84 -2.65
C GLN A 153 5.91 -4.13 -2.18
N LEU A 154 4.96 -4.32 -3.11
CA LEU A 154 3.56 -4.53 -2.77
C LEU A 154 3.33 -5.97 -2.30
N GLY A 155 3.17 -6.16 -1.00
CA GLY A 155 2.95 -7.49 -0.39
C GLY A 155 1.52 -8.00 -0.47
N ARG A 156 0.54 -7.10 -0.57
CA ARG A 156 -0.92 -7.37 -0.61
C ARG A 156 -1.62 -6.35 -1.49
N VAL A 157 -2.85 -6.62 -1.85
CA VAL A 157 -3.70 -5.72 -2.64
C VAL A 157 -3.79 -4.36 -1.95
N PRO A 158 -3.64 -3.23 -2.68
CA PRO A 158 -3.73 -1.88 -2.12
C PRO A 158 -5.14 -1.58 -1.61
N ALA A 159 -5.26 -0.68 -0.64
CA ALA A 159 -6.56 -0.26 -0.10
C ALA A 159 -7.25 0.77 -0.98
N ALA A 160 -6.49 1.51 -1.76
CA ALA A 160 -7.00 2.54 -2.66
C ALA A 160 -6.16 2.65 -3.93
N LEU A 161 -6.77 3.15 -5.00
CA LEU A 161 -6.13 3.53 -6.25
C LEU A 161 -6.28 5.04 -6.46
N PHE A 162 -5.19 5.68 -6.86
CA PHE A 162 -5.21 7.02 -7.43
C PHE A 162 -4.89 6.93 -8.92
N ILE A 163 -5.84 7.31 -9.77
CA ILE A 163 -5.81 7.10 -11.22
C ILE A 163 -5.75 8.46 -11.93
N VAL A 164 -4.78 8.62 -12.81
CA VAL A 164 -4.72 9.77 -13.73
C VAL A 164 -5.30 9.33 -15.06
N ASP A 165 -6.38 9.99 -15.50
CA ASP A 165 -7.17 9.67 -16.71
C ASP A 165 -7.89 8.31 -16.57
N ILE A 166 -9.11 8.37 -16.03
CA ILE A 166 -9.94 7.17 -15.84
C ILE A 166 -10.45 6.56 -17.15
N GLY A 167 -10.44 7.31 -18.24
CA GLY A 167 -10.80 6.81 -19.57
C GLY A 167 -9.72 5.92 -20.16
N HIS A 168 -8.46 6.31 -19.96
CA HIS A 168 -7.30 5.53 -20.40
C HIS A 168 -7.11 4.28 -19.52
N GLU A 169 -7.24 4.41 -18.23
CA GLU A 169 -7.01 3.35 -17.24
C GLU A 169 -8.28 2.56 -16.88
N HIS A 170 -9.18 2.40 -17.85
CA HIS A 170 -10.48 1.72 -17.63
C HIS A 170 -10.36 0.29 -17.12
N ILE A 171 -9.28 -0.44 -17.45
CA ILE A 171 -9.04 -1.80 -16.97
C ILE A 171 -8.70 -1.79 -15.48
N ALA A 172 -7.81 -0.89 -15.05
CA ALA A 172 -7.45 -0.73 -13.64
C ALA A 172 -8.67 -0.39 -12.79
N LEU A 173 -9.50 0.53 -13.29
CA LEU A 173 -10.74 0.95 -12.65
C LEU A 173 -11.75 -0.20 -12.54
N ALA A 174 -11.92 -1.00 -13.59
CA ALA A 174 -12.83 -2.15 -13.57
C ALA A 174 -12.37 -3.23 -12.57
N GLU A 175 -11.07 -3.49 -12.47
CA GLU A 175 -10.50 -4.42 -11.49
C GLU A 175 -10.67 -3.91 -10.06
N ALA A 176 -10.44 -2.61 -9.82
CA ALA A 176 -10.62 -2.00 -8.51
C ALA A 176 -12.07 -2.10 -8.03
N LYS A 177 -13.04 -1.78 -8.89
CA LYS A 177 -14.46 -1.92 -8.59
C LYS A 177 -14.85 -3.35 -8.25
N ARG A 178 -14.34 -4.32 -9.02
CA ARG A 178 -14.62 -5.73 -8.76
C ARG A 178 -14.14 -6.21 -7.40
N LEU A 179 -13.08 -5.59 -6.86
CA LEU A 179 -12.51 -5.92 -5.57
C LEU A 179 -12.99 -5.00 -4.43
N GLY A 180 -13.83 -4.02 -4.71
CA GLY A 180 -14.29 -3.04 -3.71
C GLY A 180 -13.16 -2.15 -3.18
N ILE A 181 -12.18 -1.82 -4.02
CA ILE A 181 -11.06 -0.93 -3.67
C ILE A 181 -11.48 0.51 -3.92
N VAL A 182 -11.28 1.37 -2.93
CA VAL A 182 -11.57 2.81 -3.03
C VAL A 182 -10.82 3.43 -4.20
N THR A 183 -11.53 4.18 -5.05
CA THR A 183 -10.97 4.77 -6.27
C THR A 183 -11.01 6.27 -6.24
N PHE A 184 -9.85 6.88 -6.45
CA PHE A 184 -9.66 8.31 -6.65
C PHE A 184 -9.23 8.52 -8.08
N GLY A 185 -9.82 9.48 -8.79
CA GLY A 185 -9.48 9.68 -10.18
C GLY A 185 -9.46 11.14 -10.60
N LEU A 186 -8.47 11.53 -11.42
CA LEU A 186 -8.54 12.75 -12.19
C LEU A 186 -9.47 12.49 -13.38
N VAL A 187 -10.51 13.29 -13.50
CA VAL A 187 -11.61 13.10 -14.46
C VAL A 187 -11.73 14.32 -15.34
N ASP A 188 -11.41 14.17 -16.61
CA ASP A 188 -11.65 15.22 -17.60
C ASP A 188 -13.08 15.14 -18.16
N THR A 189 -13.49 16.11 -18.92
CA THR A 189 -14.84 16.28 -19.47
C THR A 189 -15.31 15.18 -20.41
N ASN A 190 -14.40 14.32 -20.92
CA ASN A 190 -14.67 13.17 -21.77
C ASN A 190 -14.97 11.88 -21.01
N CYS A 191 -14.97 11.91 -19.67
CA CYS A 191 -15.08 10.74 -18.82
C CYS A 191 -16.30 10.83 -17.88
N ASP A 192 -16.83 9.67 -17.45
CA ASP A 192 -17.93 9.57 -16.50
C ASP A 192 -17.43 9.67 -15.05
N PRO A 193 -17.74 10.75 -14.30
CA PRO A 193 -17.29 10.92 -12.92
C PRO A 193 -17.86 9.88 -11.96
N ASN A 194 -19.03 9.30 -12.26
CA ASN A 194 -19.64 8.28 -11.40
C ASN A 194 -18.92 6.93 -11.42
N LYS A 195 -17.91 6.79 -12.26
CA LYS A 195 -17.08 5.58 -12.31
C LYS A 195 -16.07 5.50 -11.17
N VAL A 196 -15.78 6.57 -10.47
CA VAL A 196 -14.87 6.62 -9.33
C VAL A 196 -15.62 7.09 -8.09
N GLU A 197 -15.15 6.72 -6.91
CA GLU A 197 -15.76 7.16 -5.65
C GLU A 197 -15.43 8.62 -5.36
N PHE A 198 -14.18 9.01 -5.63
CA PHE A 198 -13.71 10.38 -5.47
C PHE A 198 -13.24 10.90 -6.82
N ALA A 199 -14.13 11.59 -7.52
CA ALA A 199 -13.82 12.21 -8.80
C ALA A 199 -13.27 13.63 -8.59
N VAL A 200 -12.09 13.92 -9.11
CA VAL A 200 -11.49 15.25 -9.13
C VAL A 200 -11.57 15.76 -10.56
N PRO A 201 -12.51 16.68 -10.87
CA PRO A 201 -12.65 17.24 -12.21
C PRO A 201 -11.42 18.08 -12.55
N ALA A 202 -10.66 17.68 -13.58
CA ALA A 202 -9.43 18.38 -13.95
C ALA A 202 -8.95 17.97 -15.33
N ASN A 203 -8.08 18.81 -15.91
CA ASN A 203 -7.35 18.50 -17.13
C ASN A 203 -6.32 17.40 -16.90
N ASP A 204 -6.43 16.33 -17.64
CA ASP A 204 -5.55 15.16 -17.59
C ASP A 204 -4.50 15.10 -18.71
N ASP A 205 -4.48 16.11 -19.61
CA ASP A 205 -3.53 16.23 -20.72
C ASP A 205 -2.34 17.14 -20.40
N ALA A 206 -2.54 18.17 -19.58
CA ALA A 206 -1.50 19.14 -19.27
C ALA A 206 -0.59 18.62 -18.14
N THR A 207 0.71 18.49 -18.41
CA THR A 207 1.72 18.06 -17.42
C THR A 207 1.70 18.91 -16.15
N LYS A 208 1.54 20.24 -16.28
CA LYS A 208 1.45 21.17 -15.14
C LYS A 208 0.20 20.92 -14.28
N SER A 209 -0.95 20.63 -14.92
CA SER A 209 -2.19 20.28 -14.23
C SER A 209 -2.03 19.00 -13.42
N ILE A 210 -1.54 17.95 -14.05
CA ILE A 210 -1.28 16.66 -13.40
C ILE A 210 -0.30 16.84 -12.24
N ALA A 211 0.77 17.61 -12.43
CA ALA A 211 1.79 17.82 -11.41
C ALA A 211 1.24 18.54 -10.17
N ILE A 212 0.50 19.63 -10.33
CA ILE A 212 -0.01 20.40 -9.19
C ILE A 212 -1.00 19.56 -8.35
N LEU A 213 -1.90 18.81 -9.00
CA LEU A 213 -2.89 17.98 -8.35
C LEU A 213 -2.26 16.75 -7.67
N THR A 214 -1.36 16.06 -8.38
CA THR A 214 -0.67 14.89 -7.82
C THR A 214 0.24 15.27 -6.66
N ASN A 215 0.94 16.41 -6.74
CA ASN A 215 1.75 16.94 -5.63
C ASN A 215 0.91 17.26 -4.40
N TYR A 216 -0.28 17.84 -4.58
CA TYR A 216 -1.18 18.15 -3.48
C TYR A 216 -1.63 16.87 -2.75
N VAL A 217 -2.08 15.88 -3.51
CA VAL A 217 -2.46 14.56 -2.96
C VAL A 217 -1.28 13.89 -2.26
N THR A 218 -0.09 13.97 -2.85
CA THR A 218 1.13 13.39 -2.26
C THR A 218 1.50 14.07 -0.94
N ALA A 219 1.34 15.40 -0.84
CA ALA A 219 1.55 16.12 0.41
C ALA A 219 0.57 15.68 1.50
N ALA A 220 -0.71 15.49 1.16
CA ALA A 220 -1.71 14.98 2.10
C ALA A 220 -1.39 13.56 2.60
N ILE A 221 -0.91 12.69 1.70
CA ILE A 221 -0.46 11.33 2.06
C ILE A 221 0.77 11.40 2.99
N ALA A 222 1.72 12.29 2.70
CA ALA A 222 2.92 12.49 3.54
C ALA A 222 2.54 12.95 4.95
N GLU A 223 1.60 13.90 5.09
CA GLU A 223 1.07 14.31 6.40
C GLU A 223 0.44 13.12 7.15
N GLY A 224 -0.37 12.29 6.48
CA GLY A 224 -0.97 11.11 7.10
C GLY A 224 0.05 10.06 7.55
N LEU A 225 1.14 9.88 6.79
CA LEU A 225 2.24 9.01 7.18
C LEU A 225 3.03 9.56 8.37
N ALA A 226 3.25 10.88 8.43
CA ALA A 226 3.92 11.55 9.56
C ALA A 226 3.08 11.43 10.84
N GLU A 227 1.76 11.67 10.77
CA GLU A 227 0.86 11.47 11.91
C GLU A 227 0.86 10.03 12.42
N ARG A 228 0.94 9.06 11.51
CA ARG A 228 1.06 7.64 11.90
C ARG A 228 2.38 7.36 12.59
N GLN A 229 3.46 7.96 12.15
CA GLN A 229 4.78 7.75 12.71
C GLN A 229 4.88 8.36 14.12
N ALA A 230 4.38 9.58 14.30
CA ALA A 230 4.28 10.22 15.61
C ALA A 230 3.45 9.40 16.60
N ALA A 231 2.25 8.91 16.18
CA ALA A 231 1.42 8.06 17.03
C ALA A 231 2.11 6.73 17.45
N LYS A 232 2.96 6.16 16.59
CA LYS A 232 3.73 4.98 16.95
C LYS A 232 4.89 5.26 17.91
N GLU A 233 5.50 6.40 17.77
CA GLU A 233 6.57 6.85 18.69
C GLU A 233 5.99 7.08 20.09
N GLU A 234 4.81 7.72 20.16
CA GLU A 234 4.07 7.89 21.43
C GLU A 234 3.70 6.54 22.08
N GLU A 235 3.14 5.58 21.29
CA GLU A 235 2.80 4.23 21.80
C GLU A 235 4.04 3.46 22.30
N THR A 236 5.21 3.66 21.67
CA THR A 236 6.45 3.01 22.10
C THR A 236 7.02 3.62 23.35
N ASP A 237 6.95 4.95 23.51
CA ASP A 237 7.42 5.65 24.70
C ASP A 237 6.55 5.31 25.92
N GLU A 238 5.21 5.29 25.77
CA GLU A 238 4.30 4.87 26.82
C GLU A 238 4.54 3.40 27.26
N SER A 239 4.81 2.49 26.31
CA SER A 239 5.09 1.09 26.63
C SER A 239 6.43 0.91 27.36
N VAL A 240 7.45 1.72 27.06
CA VAL A 240 8.74 1.69 27.74
C VAL A 240 8.65 2.26 29.17
N ASP A 241 7.82 3.28 29.37
CA ASP A 241 7.63 3.85 30.72
C ASP A 241 6.79 2.94 31.62
N ASP A 242 5.74 2.30 31.07
CA ASP A 242 4.96 1.25 31.75
C ASP A 242 5.83 0.05 32.19
N ASP A 243 6.76 -0.39 31.34
CA ASP A 243 7.68 -1.48 31.66
C ASP A 243 8.74 -1.07 32.70
N LYS A 244 9.19 0.18 32.70
CA LYS A 244 10.08 0.72 33.75
C LYS A 244 9.35 0.81 35.08
N GLU A 245 8.11 1.28 35.11
CA GLU A 245 7.31 1.42 36.31
C GLU A 245 6.98 0.05 36.93
N LYS A 246 6.61 -0.94 36.12
CA LYS A 246 6.41 -2.34 36.53
C LYS A 246 7.70 -2.98 37.06
N SER A 247 8.85 -2.69 36.45
CA SER A 247 10.14 -3.22 36.89
C SER A 247 10.60 -2.56 38.22
N ALA A 248 10.36 -1.25 38.39
CA ALA A 248 10.64 -0.54 39.64
C ALA A 248 9.75 -1.04 40.77
N ALA A 249 8.44 -1.19 40.53
CA ALA A 249 7.51 -1.73 41.52
C ALA A 249 7.85 -3.18 41.94
N ARG A 250 8.37 -3.99 41.02
CA ARG A 250 8.82 -5.36 41.30
C ARG A 250 10.09 -5.38 42.16
N LEU A 251 11.05 -4.49 41.87
CA LEU A 251 12.27 -4.34 42.69
C LEU A 251 11.96 -3.83 44.09
N GLU A 252 11.01 -2.90 44.25
CA GLU A 252 10.54 -2.45 45.55
C GLU A 252 9.83 -3.55 46.34
N ALA A 253 8.99 -4.36 45.68
CA ALA A 253 8.32 -5.51 46.30
C ALA A 253 9.33 -6.59 46.75
N GLU A 254 10.37 -6.85 45.95
CA GLU A 254 11.46 -7.78 46.35
C GLU A 254 12.29 -7.24 47.52
N ALA A 255 12.60 -5.94 47.52
CA ALA A 255 13.32 -5.28 48.63
C ALA A 255 12.49 -5.29 49.93
N HIS A 256 11.16 -5.12 49.87
CA HIS A 256 10.28 -5.22 51.03
C HIS A 256 10.12 -6.67 51.52
N ALA A 257 10.20 -7.65 50.63
CA ALA A 257 10.16 -9.07 51.02
C ALA A 257 11.46 -9.51 51.73
N GLU A 258 12.60 -9.01 51.30
CA GLU A 258 13.89 -9.27 51.99
C GLU A 258 14.03 -8.54 53.36
N ALA A 259 13.48 -7.33 53.49
CA ALA A 259 13.48 -6.59 54.75
C ALA A 259 12.52 -7.18 55.81
N GLY A 260 11.51 -7.92 55.40
CA GLY A 260 10.52 -8.60 56.29
C GLY A 260 10.95 -9.98 56.85
N GLY A 261 12.07 -10.54 56.32
CA GLY A 261 12.53 -11.91 56.68
C GLY A 261 13.39 -12.09 57.91
N GLY A 262 13.52 -11.05 58.75
CA GLY A 262 14.42 -11.07 59.92
C GLY A 262 13.73 -10.96 61.27
N ARG A 263 12.95 -11.94 61.71
CA ARG A 263 12.75 -12.27 63.14
C ARG A 263 11.77 -13.44 63.35
N GLY A 264 12.27 -14.57 63.77
CA GLY A 264 11.43 -15.67 64.27
C GLY A 264 12.20 -16.98 64.40
N GLY A 265 13.13 -17.03 65.34
CA GLY A 265 13.74 -18.28 65.81
C GLY A 265 12.77 -19.06 66.63
N GLY A 266 12.74 -20.39 66.44
CA GLY A 266 11.92 -21.29 67.31
C GLY A 266 12.06 -22.77 66.93
N ARG A 267 13.00 -23.42 67.56
CA ARG A 267 13.18 -24.84 67.81
C ARG A 267 11.95 -25.74 67.59
N GLY A 268 12.13 -26.85 66.86
CA GLY A 268 11.25 -27.96 66.80
C GLY A 268 11.88 -29.19 66.12
N ARG A 269 12.43 -30.09 66.94
CA ARG A 269 12.89 -31.45 66.59
C ARG A 269 11.71 -32.28 66.10
N GLY A 270 11.89 -33.16 65.15
CA GLY A 270 10.96 -34.25 64.86
C GLY A 270 11.40 -35.07 63.63
N ALA A 271 11.89 -36.26 63.96
CA ALA A 271 12.34 -37.30 63.04
C ALA A 271 11.24 -37.91 62.19
N GLY A 272 11.61 -38.52 61.09
CA GLY A 272 10.87 -39.69 60.63
C GLY A 272 10.52 -39.73 59.13
N GLY A 273 11.18 -40.64 58.44
CA GLY A 273 10.46 -41.54 57.55
C GLY A 273 10.58 -41.33 56.04
N GLN A 274 11.59 -41.98 55.50
CA GLN A 274 11.62 -42.69 54.22
C GLN A 274 10.24 -42.88 53.54
N ARG A 275 10.18 -42.58 52.21
CA ARG A 275 9.97 -43.66 51.24
C ARG A 275 10.02 -43.14 49.79
N ARG A 276 10.96 -43.70 49.06
CA ARG A 276 11.02 -43.78 47.60
C ARG A 276 9.74 -44.35 47.04
N ARG A 277 9.26 -43.83 45.94
CA ARG A 277 8.62 -44.64 44.89
C ARG A 277 8.74 -43.95 43.55
N ILE A 278 9.54 -44.56 42.73
CA ILE A 278 9.47 -44.55 41.27
C ILE A 278 8.41 -45.56 40.88
N PRO A 279 7.66 -45.34 39.83
CA PRO A 279 7.44 -46.46 38.91
C PRO A 279 7.81 -46.05 37.46
N SER A 280 8.57 -46.95 36.98
CA SER A 280 8.85 -47.30 35.60
C SER A 280 7.62 -47.76 34.83
N GLY A 281 7.60 -47.53 33.56
CA GLY A 281 7.54 -48.63 32.65
C GLY A 281 6.25 -48.86 31.87
N GLY A 282 6.49 -49.03 30.58
CA GLY A 282 5.78 -49.97 29.74
C GLY A 282 4.59 -49.36 28.98
N GLY A 283 4.53 -49.38 27.71
CA GLY A 283 4.72 -50.42 26.75
C GLY A 283 3.49 -50.42 25.88
N GLY A 284 3.58 -50.23 24.56
CA GLY A 284 3.46 -51.35 23.66
C GLY A 284 2.09 -51.49 23.00
N GLY A 285 2.09 -51.67 21.70
CA GLY A 285 1.00 -52.25 20.91
C GLY A 285 0.52 -51.34 19.77
N GLN A 286 1.03 -51.39 18.54
CA GLN A 286 1.01 -52.38 17.48
C GLN A 286 -0.40 -52.83 17.02
N ARG A 287 -0.54 -52.77 15.70
CA ARG A 287 -1.45 -53.46 14.76
C ARG A 287 -2.58 -52.53 14.27
N GLY A 288 -2.83 -52.36 13.00
CA GLY A 288 -2.57 -53.16 11.80
C GLY A 288 -3.85 -53.16 10.99
N GLY A 289 -3.73 -53.18 9.68
CA GLY A 289 -4.80 -53.70 8.86
C GLY A 289 -5.25 -52.75 7.78
N THR A 290 -4.63 -52.90 6.61
CA THR A 290 -5.20 -53.41 5.34
C THR A 290 -6.26 -52.56 4.64
N GLY A 291 -5.87 -52.17 3.39
CA GLY A 291 -6.69 -51.72 2.29
C GLY A 291 -7.65 -52.86 1.79
N PRO A 292 -8.18 -52.90 0.56
CA PRO A 292 -8.01 -52.05 -0.63
C PRO A 292 -9.33 -51.87 -1.43
N GLY A 293 -9.23 -51.29 -2.61
CA GLY A 293 -10.18 -51.42 -3.70
C GLY A 293 -10.99 -50.13 -3.92
N GLY A 294 -11.10 -49.51 -5.08
CA GLY A 294 -11.23 -50.04 -6.38
C GLY A 294 -12.37 -49.33 -7.08
N GLY A 295 -12.12 -48.85 -8.26
CA GLY A 295 -13.15 -48.82 -9.25
C GLY A 295 -13.71 -47.48 -9.73
N ARG A 296 -13.23 -47.06 -10.90
CA ARG A 296 -13.99 -46.69 -12.11
C ARG A 296 -15.25 -45.81 -11.96
N ARG A 297 -15.28 -44.65 -12.52
CA ARG A 297 -15.66 -44.28 -13.92
C ARG A 297 -15.22 -42.85 -14.19
#